data_99ceea1e987ce5c427a7c5a4f788b767
#
_entry.id   99ceea1e987ce5c427a7c5a4f788b767
#
_cell.length_a   1.000
_cell.length_b   1.000
_cell.length_c   1.000
_cell.angle_alpha   90.00
_cell.angle_beta   90.00
_cell.angle_gamma   90.00
#
_symmetry.space_group_name_H-M   'P 1'
#
loop_
_entity.id
_entity.type
_entity.pdbx_description
1 polymer ?
#
loop_
_entity_poly.entity_id
_entity_poly.type
_entity_poly.pdbx_seq_one_letter_code
_entity_poly.pdbx_strand_id
1 'polypeptide(L)'
;QLEFANSIEEINGHILAAKKNIELGNSEQATVHLSHPIDLLYDDISKQLKTNSNIDEKLEFSLNILKSTKTDVGIDFFDMQANEIFRVLDETKQALIPADTLNDSFFKLNTIVNILEMSKTNYNLGMQSNDELTKLVLLDDSCAFIWRAQDILYSINDMELDQKYELEIKLEQTLLNISTNQPLLNTNIQFDKIIDEVGMIDKSELTFQEIDVIEEAGLLDKQSNSHDFVILEQSSIPSWIKINAHWWADGVVSDVEFLSGIEYLISENILEVPTISASYDGEINTKIPSWIKNNASWWADGVVSDVEFLSGIEYMLERGILTV
;
A
#
# COMPACT_ATOMS: atom_id res chain seq x y z
N GLN A 1 21.12 -6.80 7.80
CA GLN A 1 20.14 -6.89 6.71
C GLN A 1 18.89 -6.10 7.03
N LEU A 2 18.28 -6.28 8.21
CA LEU A 2 17.07 -5.55 8.59
C LEU A 2 17.30 -4.03 8.65
N GLU A 3 18.38 -3.56 9.26
CA GLU A 3 18.74 -2.15 9.29
C GLU A 3 18.88 -1.56 7.86
N PHE A 4 19.52 -2.30 6.96
CA PHE A 4 19.65 -1.89 5.57
C PHE A 4 18.30 -1.83 4.85
N ALA A 5 17.44 -2.82 5.07
CA ALA A 5 16.09 -2.80 4.52
C ALA A 5 15.32 -1.58 5.02
N ASN A 6 15.39 -1.28 6.32
CA ASN A 6 14.72 -0.13 6.93
C ASN A 6 15.19 1.20 6.30
N SER A 7 16.50 1.36 6.06
CA SER A 7 17.01 2.58 5.41
C SER A 7 16.46 2.74 3.98
N ILE A 8 16.29 1.65 3.25
CA ILE A 8 15.64 1.68 1.92
C ILE A 8 14.15 2.02 2.03
N GLU A 9 13.45 1.46 3.03
CA GLU A 9 12.03 1.78 3.23
C GLU A 9 11.82 3.22 3.73
N GLU A 10 12.78 3.80 4.44
CA GLU A 10 12.79 5.21 4.80
C GLU A 10 12.84 6.11 3.56
N ILE A 11 13.72 5.78 2.59
CA ILE A 11 13.74 6.47 1.29
C ILE A 11 12.40 6.32 0.56
N ASN A 12 11.82 5.12 0.53
CA ASN A 12 10.49 4.90 -0.08
C ASN A 12 9.44 5.81 0.57
N GLY A 13 9.45 5.95 1.90
CA GLY A 13 8.56 6.85 2.62
C GLY A 13 8.71 8.31 2.19
N HIS A 14 9.94 8.82 2.11
CA HIS A 14 10.17 10.20 1.64
C HIS A 14 9.66 10.42 0.20
N ILE A 15 9.78 9.44 -0.71
CA ILE A 15 9.24 9.55 -2.07
C ILE A 15 7.71 9.64 -2.03
N LEU A 16 7.04 8.85 -1.19
CA LEU A 16 5.58 8.90 -1.01
C LEU A 16 5.13 10.24 -0.42
N ALA A 17 5.83 10.75 0.60
CA ALA A 17 5.56 12.07 1.17
C ALA A 17 5.73 13.19 0.14
N ALA A 18 6.81 13.13 -0.69
CA ALA A 18 7.03 14.06 -1.78
C ALA A 18 5.88 14.01 -2.79
N LYS A 19 5.47 12.80 -3.22
CA LYS A 19 4.34 12.60 -4.13
C LYS A 19 3.09 13.29 -3.61
N LYS A 20 2.72 13.01 -2.36
CA LYS A 20 1.52 13.58 -1.73
C LYS A 20 1.56 15.10 -1.69
N ASN A 21 2.71 15.68 -1.39
CA ASN A 21 2.88 17.13 -1.35
C ASN A 21 2.86 17.77 -2.75
N ILE A 22 3.36 17.08 -3.79
CA ILE A 22 3.21 17.52 -5.18
C ILE A 22 1.74 17.54 -5.59
N GLU A 23 0.97 16.47 -5.28
CA GLU A 23 -0.47 16.40 -5.54
C GLU A 23 -1.25 17.56 -4.89
N LEU A 24 -0.87 17.92 -3.67
CA LEU A 24 -1.51 19.00 -2.90
C LEU A 24 -0.98 20.40 -3.24
N GLY A 25 0.06 20.52 -4.08
CA GLY A 25 0.70 21.79 -4.41
C GLY A 25 1.60 22.36 -3.30
N ASN A 26 2.00 21.55 -2.32
CA ASN A 26 2.84 21.90 -1.18
C ASN A 26 4.33 21.82 -1.59
N SER A 27 4.77 22.71 -2.48
CA SER A 27 6.09 22.64 -3.11
C SER A 27 7.27 22.69 -2.14
N GLU A 28 7.13 23.38 -1.02
CA GLU A 28 8.19 23.52 -0.02
C GLU A 28 8.42 22.22 0.72
N GLN A 29 7.36 21.56 1.24
CA GLN A 29 7.45 20.24 1.85
C GLN A 29 7.95 19.20 0.86
N ALA A 30 7.39 19.17 -0.36
CA ALA A 30 7.83 18.26 -1.41
C ALA A 30 9.34 18.37 -1.67
N THR A 31 9.89 19.59 -1.75
CA THR A 31 11.32 19.82 -1.97
C THR A 31 12.18 19.23 -0.85
N VAL A 32 11.74 19.32 0.40
CA VAL A 32 12.46 18.73 1.54
C VAL A 32 12.50 17.21 1.41
N HIS A 33 11.34 16.57 1.19
CA HIS A 33 11.26 15.11 1.03
C HIS A 33 12.09 14.59 -0.16
N LEU A 34 12.14 15.34 -1.28
CA LEU A 34 12.95 14.97 -2.44
C LEU A 34 14.46 15.02 -2.17
N SER A 35 14.90 15.85 -1.23
CA SER A 35 16.31 16.01 -0.91
C SER A 35 16.81 15.06 0.19
N HIS A 36 15.97 14.70 1.15
CA HIS A 36 16.36 13.86 2.31
C HIS A 36 17.04 12.54 1.89
N PRO A 37 16.57 11.77 0.89
CA PRO A 37 17.20 10.52 0.50
C PRO A 37 18.69 10.62 0.19
N ILE A 38 19.10 11.62 -0.58
CA ILE A 38 20.51 11.79 -0.96
C ILE A 38 21.31 12.54 0.13
N ASP A 39 20.69 13.52 0.79
CA ASP A 39 21.41 14.40 1.70
C ASP A 39 21.61 13.79 3.09
N LEU A 40 20.72 12.88 3.54
CA LEU A 40 20.71 12.34 4.89
C LEU A 40 20.91 10.82 4.97
N LEU A 41 20.42 10.06 3.98
CA LEU A 41 20.35 8.60 4.08
C LEU A 41 21.38 7.86 3.21
N TYR A 42 21.75 8.43 2.06
CA TYR A 42 22.59 7.76 1.08
C TYR A 42 23.95 7.34 1.62
N ASP A 43 24.63 8.19 2.39
CA ASP A 43 25.99 7.91 2.90
C ASP A 43 26.07 6.61 3.71
N ASP A 44 25.06 6.28 4.50
CA ASP A 44 25.05 5.08 5.33
C ASP A 44 24.70 3.82 4.50
N ILE A 45 23.87 3.97 3.46
CA ILE A 45 23.57 2.91 2.51
C ILE A 45 24.78 2.61 1.64
N SER A 46 25.44 3.64 1.08
CA SER A 46 26.64 3.51 0.23
C SER A 46 27.78 2.78 0.95
N LYS A 47 27.99 3.05 2.26
CA LYS A 47 28.99 2.32 3.06
C LYS A 47 28.76 0.81 3.07
N GLN A 48 27.53 0.35 2.98
CA GLN A 48 27.18 -1.06 2.94
C GLN A 48 27.30 -1.65 1.52
N LEU A 49 27.19 -0.81 0.48
CA LEU A 49 27.29 -1.20 -0.94
C LEU A 49 28.72 -1.27 -1.49
N LYS A 50 29.75 -1.08 -0.68
CA LYS A 50 31.18 -0.98 -1.10
C LYS A 50 31.66 -2.07 -2.06
N THR A 51 31.09 -3.26 -2.03
CA THR A 51 31.42 -4.36 -2.92
C THR A 51 30.56 -4.41 -4.19
N ASN A 52 29.56 -3.56 -4.27
CA ASN A 52 28.56 -3.47 -5.35
C ASN A 52 28.56 -2.07 -5.99
N SER A 53 29.74 -1.60 -6.45
CA SER A 53 29.91 -0.22 -6.95
C SER A 53 28.93 0.17 -8.06
N ASN A 54 28.54 -0.76 -8.91
CA ASN A 54 27.55 -0.49 -9.98
C ASN A 54 26.16 -0.17 -9.43
N ILE A 55 25.74 -0.85 -8.36
CA ILE A 55 24.46 -0.57 -7.68
C ILE A 55 24.55 0.74 -6.91
N ASP A 56 25.68 0.99 -6.25
CA ASP A 56 25.94 2.23 -5.52
C ASP A 56 25.88 3.45 -6.43
N GLU A 57 26.60 3.44 -7.57
CA GLU A 57 26.57 4.51 -8.57
C GLU A 57 25.17 4.73 -9.15
N LYS A 58 24.42 3.64 -9.40
CA LYS A 58 23.06 3.71 -9.90
C LYS A 58 22.11 4.32 -8.88
N LEU A 59 22.23 3.95 -7.59
CA LEU A 59 21.45 4.51 -6.51
C LEU A 59 21.74 6.00 -6.36
N GLU A 60 23.02 6.39 -6.26
CA GLU A 60 23.45 7.78 -6.16
C GLU A 60 22.85 8.63 -7.28
N PHE A 61 23.00 8.16 -8.52
CA PHE A 61 22.44 8.84 -9.70
C PHE A 61 20.93 9.02 -9.60
N SER A 62 20.20 7.97 -9.22
CA SER A 62 18.74 8.00 -9.09
C SER A 62 18.26 8.96 -7.99
N LEU A 63 18.94 8.99 -6.84
CA LEU A 63 18.62 9.91 -5.75
C LEU A 63 18.97 11.37 -6.09
N ASN A 64 20.01 11.61 -6.88
CA ASN A 64 20.31 12.95 -7.40
C ASN A 64 19.27 13.42 -8.42
N ILE A 65 18.71 12.51 -9.25
CA ILE A 65 17.57 12.82 -10.10
C ILE A 65 16.38 13.20 -9.24
N LEU A 66 16.06 12.41 -8.21
CA LEU A 66 14.96 12.68 -7.28
C LEU A 66 15.08 14.09 -6.69
N LYS A 67 16.23 14.43 -6.11
CA LYS A 67 16.51 15.75 -5.54
C LYS A 67 16.36 16.89 -6.56
N SER A 68 16.70 16.65 -7.82
CA SER A 68 16.61 17.66 -8.90
C SER A 68 15.21 17.79 -9.50
N THR A 69 14.27 16.94 -9.10
CA THR A 69 12.89 16.95 -9.59
C THR A 69 12.18 18.23 -9.14
N LYS A 70 11.53 18.90 -10.10
CA LYS A 70 10.76 20.10 -9.81
C LYS A 70 9.42 19.71 -9.20
N THR A 71 8.96 20.48 -8.24
CA THR A 71 7.70 20.24 -7.52
C THR A 71 6.46 20.76 -8.25
N ASP A 72 6.64 21.48 -9.37
CA ASP A 72 5.58 21.97 -10.25
C ASP A 72 5.34 21.06 -11.48
N VAL A 73 5.94 19.86 -11.50
CA VAL A 73 5.69 18.87 -12.54
C VAL A 73 4.31 18.25 -12.36
N GLY A 74 3.70 17.80 -13.47
CA GLY A 74 2.48 17.00 -13.40
C GLY A 74 2.73 15.67 -12.66
N ILE A 75 1.70 15.22 -11.91
CA ILE A 75 1.83 14.01 -11.09
C ILE A 75 2.21 12.77 -11.90
N ASP A 76 1.68 12.60 -13.11
CA ASP A 76 2.05 11.49 -14.01
C ASP A 76 3.53 11.44 -14.33
N PHE A 77 4.15 12.62 -14.53
CA PHE A 77 5.59 12.70 -14.78
C PHE A 77 6.39 12.34 -13.54
N PHE A 78 5.96 12.81 -12.37
CA PHE A 78 6.57 12.41 -11.11
C PHE A 78 6.48 10.91 -10.88
N ASP A 79 5.32 10.32 -11.10
CA ASP A 79 5.08 8.88 -10.92
C ASP A 79 5.98 8.03 -11.83
N MET A 80 6.16 8.45 -13.08
CA MET A 80 7.10 7.78 -13.99
C MET A 80 8.54 7.79 -13.43
N GLN A 81 9.00 8.94 -12.89
CA GLN A 81 10.32 9.03 -12.27
C GLN A 81 10.41 8.22 -10.97
N ALA A 82 9.43 8.33 -10.11
CA ALA A 82 9.36 7.61 -8.83
C ALA A 82 9.39 6.09 -9.03
N ASN A 83 8.64 5.57 -10.00
CA ASN A 83 8.63 4.13 -10.33
C ASN A 83 10.00 3.61 -10.73
N GLU A 84 10.78 4.38 -11.52
CA GLU A 84 12.14 3.99 -11.84
C GLU A 84 13.06 4.00 -10.62
N ILE A 85 12.87 4.94 -9.70
CA ILE A 85 13.65 5.02 -8.46
C ILE A 85 13.27 3.86 -7.53
N PHE A 86 11.98 3.53 -7.38
CA PHE A 86 11.53 2.36 -6.61
C PHE A 86 12.17 1.06 -7.14
N ARG A 87 12.26 0.90 -8.47
CA ARG A 87 12.95 -0.24 -9.07
C ARG A 87 14.43 -0.29 -8.69
N VAL A 88 15.14 0.86 -8.67
CA VAL A 88 16.53 0.93 -8.24
C VAL A 88 16.68 0.60 -6.75
N LEU A 89 15.75 1.06 -5.91
CA LEU A 89 15.72 0.75 -4.48
C LEU A 89 15.50 -0.76 -4.24
N ASP A 90 14.64 -1.40 -5.01
CA ASP A 90 14.44 -2.86 -4.95
C ASP A 90 15.68 -3.63 -5.40
N GLU A 91 16.32 -3.24 -6.50
CA GLU A 91 17.60 -3.82 -6.92
C GLU A 91 18.67 -3.64 -5.84
N THR A 92 18.67 -2.50 -5.16
CA THR A 92 19.61 -2.20 -4.06
C THR A 92 19.38 -3.12 -2.87
N LYS A 93 18.11 -3.35 -2.46
CA LYS A 93 17.79 -4.34 -1.42
C LYS A 93 18.27 -5.73 -1.80
N GLN A 94 17.99 -6.17 -3.02
CA GLN A 94 18.34 -7.51 -3.53
C GLN A 94 19.86 -7.72 -3.65
N ALA A 95 20.64 -6.65 -3.77
CA ALA A 95 22.10 -6.75 -3.85
C ALA A 95 22.75 -7.22 -2.53
N LEU A 96 22.12 -6.98 -1.38
CA LEU A 96 22.65 -7.31 -0.04
C LEU A 96 21.77 -8.26 0.76
N ILE A 97 20.50 -8.40 0.41
CA ILE A 97 19.56 -9.25 1.15
C ILE A 97 19.10 -10.39 0.23
N PRO A 98 19.30 -11.66 0.64
CA PRO A 98 18.83 -12.79 -0.13
C PRO A 98 17.31 -12.75 -0.38
N ALA A 99 16.87 -13.24 -1.52
CA ALA A 99 15.45 -13.24 -1.90
C ALA A 99 14.58 -14.00 -0.88
N ASP A 100 15.04 -15.12 -0.35
CA ASP A 100 14.34 -15.88 0.70
C ASP A 100 14.10 -15.04 1.96
N THR A 101 15.08 -14.19 2.34
CA THR A 101 14.94 -13.28 3.47
C THR A 101 13.95 -12.15 3.16
N LEU A 102 14.00 -11.58 1.96
CA LEU A 102 13.05 -10.52 1.54
C LEU A 102 11.61 -11.03 1.45
N ASN A 103 11.42 -12.31 1.17
CA ASN A 103 10.12 -12.97 1.11
C ASN A 103 9.65 -13.54 2.45
N ASP A 104 10.53 -13.65 3.44
CA ASP A 104 10.19 -14.16 4.77
C ASP A 104 9.24 -13.20 5.49
N SER A 105 8.07 -13.70 5.88
CA SER A 105 7.03 -12.88 6.50
C SER A 105 7.43 -12.32 7.84
N PHE A 106 8.24 -13.05 8.60
CA PHE A 106 8.78 -12.55 9.86
C PHE A 106 9.78 -11.41 9.66
N PHE A 107 10.59 -11.46 8.60
CA PHE A 107 11.45 -10.35 8.21
C PHE A 107 10.62 -9.10 7.84
N LYS A 108 9.53 -9.28 7.09
CA LYS A 108 8.60 -8.20 6.72
C LYS A 108 7.91 -7.60 7.95
N LEU A 109 7.44 -8.43 8.90
CA LEU A 109 6.84 -7.95 10.14
C LEU A 109 7.82 -7.13 10.97
N ASN A 110 9.07 -7.57 11.10
CA ASN A 110 10.09 -6.78 11.78
C ASN A 110 10.39 -5.46 11.05
N THR A 111 10.33 -5.45 9.73
CA THR A 111 10.46 -4.21 8.95
C THR A 111 9.29 -3.27 9.24
N ILE A 112 8.05 -3.76 9.30
CA ILE A 112 6.86 -2.99 9.68
C ILE A 112 7.04 -2.38 11.08
N VAL A 113 7.44 -3.16 12.08
CA VAL A 113 7.69 -2.66 13.44
C VAL A 113 8.65 -1.48 13.43
N ASN A 114 9.79 -1.62 12.75
CA ASN A 114 10.79 -0.54 12.70
C ASN A 114 10.29 0.71 11.99
N ILE A 115 9.57 0.55 10.88
CA ILE A 115 8.97 1.68 10.14
C ILE A 115 7.93 2.40 11.01
N LEU A 116 7.12 1.67 11.77
CA LEU A 116 6.14 2.26 12.67
C LEU A 116 6.80 2.99 13.85
N GLU A 117 7.93 2.51 14.37
CA GLU A 117 8.71 3.24 15.38
C GLU A 117 9.31 4.53 14.78
N MET A 118 9.75 4.52 13.54
CA MET A 118 10.20 5.72 12.83
C MET A 118 9.04 6.71 12.65
N SER A 119 7.88 6.22 12.22
CA SER A 119 6.64 7.01 12.09
C SER A 119 6.27 7.69 13.41
N LYS A 120 6.22 6.93 14.51
CA LYS A 120 5.94 7.43 15.85
C LYS A 120 6.96 8.48 16.30
N THR A 121 8.23 8.26 15.99
CA THR A 121 9.31 9.21 16.33
C THR A 121 9.10 10.53 15.59
N ASN A 122 8.85 10.49 14.27
CA ASN A 122 8.60 11.69 13.48
C ASN A 122 7.33 12.41 13.91
N TYR A 123 6.26 11.69 14.23
CA TYR A 123 5.06 12.29 14.82
C TYR A 123 5.37 13.06 16.10
N ASN A 124 6.11 12.45 17.04
CA ASN A 124 6.46 13.09 18.30
C ASN A 124 7.34 14.34 18.10
N LEU A 125 8.33 14.26 17.23
CA LEU A 125 9.21 15.39 16.89
C LEU A 125 8.43 16.52 16.20
N GLY A 126 7.56 16.17 15.25
CA GLY A 126 6.70 17.13 14.55
C GLY A 126 5.76 17.88 15.52
N MET A 127 5.11 17.15 16.43
CA MET A 127 4.22 17.74 17.44
C MET A 127 4.94 18.63 18.47
N GLN A 128 6.24 18.45 18.64
CA GLN A 128 7.08 19.27 19.53
C GLN A 128 7.79 20.41 18.80
N SER A 129 7.81 20.41 17.47
CA SER A 129 8.47 21.45 16.69
C SER A 129 7.76 22.81 16.81
N ASN A 130 8.55 23.87 16.96
CA ASN A 130 8.08 25.24 16.90
C ASN A 130 8.23 25.85 15.48
N ASP A 131 8.96 25.17 14.60
CA ASP A 131 9.09 25.55 13.19
C ASP A 131 8.00 24.85 12.38
N GLU A 132 7.16 25.64 11.71
CA GLU A 132 5.98 25.10 11.01
C GLU A 132 6.33 24.20 9.85
N LEU A 133 7.37 24.54 9.06
CA LEU A 133 7.81 23.69 7.95
C LEU A 133 8.35 22.36 8.47
N THR A 134 9.23 22.39 9.45
CA THR A 134 9.77 21.17 10.09
C THR A 134 8.64 20.29 10.66
N LYS A 135 7.66 20.91 11.31
CA LYS A 135 6.49 20.22 11.83
C LYS A 135 5.73 19.49 10.72
N LEU A 136 5.39 20.20 9.65
CA LEU A 136 4.63 19.62 8.53
C LEU A 136 5.42 18.48 7.86
N VAL A 137 6.70 18.67 7.58
CA VAL A 137 7.56 17.65 6.99
C VAL A 137 7.60 16.39 7.86
N LEU A 138 7.78 16.52 9.17
CA LEU A 138 7.83 15.37 10.07
C LEU A 138 6.48 14.65 10.20
N LEU A 139 5.36 15.38 10.13
CA LEU A 139 4.04 14.75 10.10
C LEU A 139 3.76 14.04 8.76
N ASP A 140 4.21 14.60 7.65
CA ASP A 140 4.13 13.98 6.34
C ASP A 140 4.96 12.67 6.30
N ASP A 141 6.20 12.69 6.84
CA ASP A 141 7.03 11.48 6.98
C ASP A 141 6.34 10.43 7.85
N SER A 142 5.74 10.85 8.97
CA SER A 142 4.99 9.93 9.83
C SER A 142 3.86 9.23 9.09
N CYS A 143 3.07 9.96 8.31
CA CYS A 143 2.01 9.38 7.49
C CYS A 143 2.58 8.45 6.41
N ALA A 144 3.62 8.88 5.71
CA ALA A 144 4.23 8.11 4.63
C ALA A 144 4.82 6.78 5.11
N PHE A 145 5.38 6.74 6.31
CA PHE A 145 5.88 5.50 6.90
C PHE A 145 4.74 4.54 7.28
N ILE A 146 3.57 5.06 7.68
CA ILE A 146 2.38 4.20 7.86
C ILE A 146 1.95 3.60 6.52
N TRP A 147 1.90 4.39 5.43
CA TRP A 147 1.59 3.86 4.09
C TRP A 147 2.59 2.78 3.66
N ARG A 148 3.89 2.97 3.93
CA ARG A 148 4.89 1.91 3.66
C ARG A 148 4.65 0.65 4.49
N ALA A 149 4.29 0.80 5.76
CA ALA A 149 3.93 -0.35 6.60
C ALA A 149 2.72 -1.11 6.05
N GLN A 150 1.70 -0.41 5.56
CA GLN A 150 0.54 -1.00 4.87
C GLN A 150 0.96 -1.78 3.62
N ASP A 151 1.77 -1.18 2.73
CA ASP A 151 2.25 -1.86 1.51
C ASP A 151 3.01 -3.16 1.84
N ILE A 152 3.88 -3.14 2.87
CA ILE A 152 4.60 -4.33 3.30
C ILE A 152 3.64 -5.36 3.89
N LEU A 153 2.67 -4.95 4.72
CA LEU A 153 1.64 -5.82 5.28
C LEU A 153 0.87 -6.56 4.19
N TYR A 154 0.48 -5.86 3.12
CA TYR A 154 -0.19 -6.49 1.98
C TYR A 154 0.68 -7.53 1.26
N SER A 155 1.99 -7.35 1.24
CA SER A 155 2.93 -8.27 0.61
C SER A 155 3.17 -9.57 1.40
N ILE A 156 2.60 -9.71 2.61
CA ILE A 156 2.68 -10.92 3.44
C ILE A 156 1.55 -11.86 3.03
N ASN A 157 1.87 -12.99 2.40
CA ASN A 157 0.86 -13.89 1.83
C ASN A 157 0.35 -14.96 2.81
N ASP A 158 1.13 -15.31 3.82
CA ASP A 158 0.89 -16.37 4.80
C ASP A 158 0.30 -15.88 6.13
N MET A 159 -0.19 -14.63 6.17
CA MET A 159 -0.92 -14.07 7.32
C MET A 159 -2.42 -14.24 7.11
N GLU A 160 -3.14 -14.60 8.19
CA GLU A 160 -4.60 -14.67 8.20
C GLU A 160 -5.23 -13.34 7.77
N LEU A 161 -6.27 -13.40 6.92
CA LEU A 161 -6.93 -12.22 6.38
C LEU A 161 -7.54 -11.34 7.47
N ASP A 162 -8.19 -11.94 8.46
CA ASP A 162 -8.82 -11.20 9.57
C ASP A 162 -7.77 -10.43 10.38
N GLN A 163 -6.61 -11.06 10.66
CA GLN A 163 -5.51 -10.44 11.39
C GLN A 163 -4.91 -9.27 10.58
N LYS A 164 -4.71 -9.47 9.27
CA LYS A 164 -4.24 -8.43 8.35
C LYS A 164 -5.19 -7.24 8.33
N TYR A 165 -6.49 -7.50 8.23
CA TYR A 165 -7.53 -6.49 8.22
C TYR A 165 -7.62 -5.70 9.55
N GLU A 166 -7.50 -6.38 10.70
CA GLU A 166 -7.46 -5.69 11.99
C GLU A 166 -6.27 -4.74 12.12
N LEU A 167 -5.09 -5.13 11.63
CA LEU A 167 -3.91 -4.27 11.62
C LEU A 167 -4.11 -3.07 10.70
N GLU A 168 -4.70 -3.28 9.53
CA GLU A 168 -5.01 -2.21 8.58
C GLU A 168 -5.92 -1.15 9.18
N ILE A 169 -7.04 -1.55 9.79
CA ILE A 169 -7.96 -0.60 10.47
C ILE A 169 -7.21 0.24 11.51
N LYS A 170 -6.30 -0.37 12.27
CA LYS A 170 -5.51 0.35 13.29
C LYS A 170 -4.54 1.34 12.66
N LEU A 171 -3.91 0.98 11.54
CA LEU A 171 -3.03 1.86 10.77
C LEU A 171 -3.81 3.06 10.22
N GLU A 172 -4.99 2.83 9.64
CA GLU A 172 -5.90 3.88 9.16
C GLU A 172 -6.35 4.83 10.28
N GLN A 173 -6.72 4.28 11.44
CA GLN A 173 -7.07 5.11 12.59
C GLN A 173 -5.89 5.97 13.06
N THR A 174 -4.66 5.46 12.95
CA THR A 174 -3.47 6.24 13.30
C THR A 174 -3.26 7.38 12.33
N LEU A 175 -3.40 7.15 11.02
CA LEU A 175 -3.38 8.19 9.99
C LEU A 175 -4.44 9.26 10.25
N LEU A 176 -5.66 8.85 10.58
CA LEU A 176 -6.74 9.78 10.92
C LEU A 176 -6.40 10.61 12.17
N ASN A 177 -5.81 10.01 13.20
CA ASN A 177 -5.39 10.74 14.39
C ASN A 177 -4.33 11.80 14.09
N ILE A 178 -3.36 11.49 13.22
CA ILE A 178 -2.32 12.44 12.79
C ILE A 178 -2.97 13.59 12.00
N SER A 179 -3.79 13.28 10.99
CA SER A 179 -4.40 14.26 10.09
C SER A 179 -5.40 15.19 10.81
N THR A 180 -6.05 14.70 11.87
CA THR A 180 -7.02 15.47 12.67
C THR A 180 -6.41 16.15 13.90
N ASN A 181 -5.07 16.12 14.04
CA ASN A 181 -4.34 16.69 15.18
C ASN A 181 -4.87 16.18 16.54
N GLN A 182 -5.15 14.88 16.65
CA GLN A 182 -5.57 14.29 17.92
C GLN A 182 -4.50 14.47 19.01
N PRO A 183 -4.88 14.43 20.31
CA PRO A 183 -3.91 14.59 21.39
C PRO A 183 -2.75 13.60 21.27
N LEU A 184 -1.52 14.07 21.44
CA LEU A 184 -0.27 13.31 21.34
C LEU A 184 -0.32 11.97 22.09
N LEU A 185 -0.90 11.95 23.30
CA LEU A 185 -1.02 10.75 24.10
C LEU A 185 -1.88 9.68 23.42
N ASN A 186 -3.00 10.06 22.82
CA ASN A 186 -3.91 9.11 22.16
C ASN A 186 -3.25 8.46 20.95
N THR A 187 -2.59 9.26 20.12
CA THR A 187 -1.90 8.77 18.93
C THR A 187 -0.72 7.87 19.31
N ASN A 188 0.05 8.21 20.35
CA ASN A 188 1.14 7.35 20.83
C ASN A 188 0.64 6.02 21.39
N ILE A 189 -0.47 6.01 22.13
CA ILE A 189 -1.10 4.75 22.59
C ILE A 189 -1.51 3.88 21.41
N GLN A 190 -1.99 4.47 20.32
CA GLN A 190 -2.36 3.72 19.12
C GLN A 190 -1.11 3.13 18.44
N PHE A 191 -0.04 3.91 18.28
CA PHE A 191 1.23 3.39 17.78
C PHE A 191 1.74 2.21 18.61
N ASP A 192 1.80 2.37 19.95
CA ASP A 192 2.27 1.31 20.85
C ASP A 192 1.46 0.03 20.68
N LYS A 193 0.14 0.12 20.60
CA LYS A 193 -0.72 -1.06 20.38
C LYS A 193 -0.42 -1.80 19.08
N ILE A 194 -0.23 -1.08 17.98
CA ILE A 194 0.04 -1.71 16.67
C ILE A 194 1.44 -2.31 16.66
N ILE A 195 2.43 -1.58 17.16
CA ILE A 195 3.83 -2.04 17.24
C ILE A 195 3.94 -3.30 18.08
N ASP A 196 3.31 -3.31 19.27
CA ASP A 196 3.28 -4.48 20.16
C ASP A 196 2.58 -5.66 19.49
N GLU A 197 1.44 -5.45 18.84
CA GLU A 197 0.66 -6.49 18.19
C GLU A 197 1.42 -7.11 17.02
N VAL A 198 1.98 -6.30 16.12
CA VAL A 198 2.81 -6.79 15.00
C VAL A 198 4.04 -7.52 15.51
N GLY A 199 4.69 -6.99 16.57
CA GLY A 199 5.87 -7.59 17.20
C GLY A 199 5.59 -8.89 17.94
N MET A 200 4.34 -9.17 18.32
CA MET A 200 3.92 -10.40 19.00
C MET A 200 3.51 -11.53 18.05
N ILE A 201 3.35 -11.25 16.75
CA ILE A 201 3.02 -12.27 15.76
C ILE A 201 4.16 -13.30 15.70
N ASP A 202 3.86 -14.53 16.13
CA ASP A 202 4.85 -15.62 16.16
C ASP A 202 4.93 -16.30 14.77
N LYS A 203 6.13 -16.78 14.47
CA LYS A 203 6.38 -17.55 13.24
C LYS A 203 5.49 -18.80 13.12
N SER A 204 5.00 -19.34 14.25
CA SER A 204 4.07 -20.46 14.28
C SER A 204 2.68 -20.07 13.81
N GLU A 205 2.26 -18.80 13.92
CA GLU A 205 0.96 -18.30 13.45
C GLU A 205 0.95 -18.11 11.92
N LEU A 206 2.12 -17.90 11.30
CA LEU A 206 2.27 -17.72 9.87
C LEU A 206 2.33 -19.03 9.08
N THR A 207 2.58 -20.17 9.73
CA THR A 207 2.77 -21.48 9.07
C THR A 207 1.54 -22.35 9.03
N PHE A 208 0.41 -21.93 9.59
CA PHE A 208 -0.80 -22.76 9.72
C PHE A 208 -1.52 -23.06 8.38
N GLN A 209 -1.34 -22.25 7.35
CA GLN A 209 -2.04 -22.44 6.07
C GLN A 209 -1.46 -23.56 5.19
N GLU A 210 -0.18 -23.90 5.30
CA GLU A 210 0.40 -24.99 4.49
C GLU A 210 0.03 -26.40 5.00
N ILE A 211 -0.26 -26.56 6.29
CA ILE A 211 -0.52 -27.89 6.89
C ILE A 211 -1.97 -28.31 6.68
N ASP A 212 -2.95 -27.41 6.78
CA ASP A 212 -4.36 -27.74 6.60
C ASP A 212 -4.70 -28.08 5.14
N VAL A 213 -4.08 -27.41 4.15
CA VAL A 213 -4.28 -27.70 2.72
C VAL A 213 -3.72 -29.07 2.33
N ILE A 214 -2.63 -29.53 2.97
CA ILE A 214 -2.01 -30.85 2.67
C ILE A 214 -2.80 -31.98 3.36
N GLU A 215 -3.35 -31.77 4.55
CA GLU A 215 -4.19 -32.77 5.22
C GLU A 215 -5.57 -32.88 4.55
N GLU A 216 -6.22 -31.78 4.15
CA GLU A 216 -7.48 -31.83 3.39
C GLU A 216 -7.31 -32.45 2.01
N ALA A 217 -6.24 -32.15 1.27
CA ALA A 217 -5.97 -32.76 -0.03
C ALA A 217 -5.68 -34.27 0.08
N GLY A 218 -5.17 -34.73 1.23
CA GLY A 218 -4.95 -36.17 1.51
C GLY A 218 -6.22 -36.94 1.90
N LEU A 219 -7.28 -36.28 2.33
CA LEU A 219 -8.55 -36.90 2.76
C LEU A 219 -9.59 -37.01 1.64
N LEU A 220 -9.38 -36.38 0.49
CA LEU A 220 -10.34 -36.40 -0.63
C LEU A 220 -10.31 -37.67 -1.51
N ASP A 221 -9.44 -38.69 -1.22
CA ASP A 221 -9.36 -39.89 -2.01
C ASP A 221 -10.16 -41.09 -1.46
N LYS A 222 -11.09 -40.92 -0.52
CA LYS A 222 -12.02 -41.95 -0.11
C LYS A 222 -13.42 -41.46 0.26
N GLN A 223 -14.33 -41.68 -0.67
CA GLN A 223 -15.80 -41.80 -0.57
C GLN A 223 -16.63 -40.59 -0.96
N SER A 224 -17.19 -40.76 -2.17
CA SER A 224 -18.41 -40.09 -2.64
C SER A 224 -19.54 -40.09 -1.61
N ASN A 225 -20.05 -38.92 -1.24
CA ASN A 225 -21.48 -38.66 -1.17
C ASN A 225 -21.76 -37.15 -1.04
N SER A 226 -22.66 -36.73 -1.90
CA SER A 226 -23.30 -35.42 -2.02
C SER A 226 -23.54 -34.68 -0.70
N HIS A 227 -22.85 -33.55 -0.52
CA HIS A 227 -23.39 -32.35 0.13
C HIS A 227 -22.67 -31.16 -0.48
N ASP A 228 -23.43 -30.20 -0.94
CA ASP A 228 -22.97 -28.96 -1.55
C ASP A 228 -21.95 -28.27 -0.63
N PHE A 229 -20.66 -28.40 -0.97
CA PHE A 229 -19.60 -27.61 -0.38
C PHE A 229 -19.54 -26.30 -1.20
N VAL A 230 -20.06 -25.25 -0.62
CA VAL A 230 -19.83 -23.89 -1.12
C VAL A 230 -18.32 -23.65 -0.97
N ILE A 231 -17.60 -23.76 -2.07
CA ILE A 231 -16.23 -23.26 -2.17
C ILE A 231 -16.34 -21.76 -1.92
N LEU A 232 -15.87 -21.30 -0.78
CA LEU A 232 -15.55 -19.88 -0.59
C LEU A 232 -14.41 -19.61 -1.56
N GLU A 233 -14.76 -19.09 -2.74
CA GLU A 233 -13.79 -18.64 -3.72
C GLU A 233 -12.89 -17.61 -3.04
N GLN A 234 -11.60 -17.91 -2.97
CA GLN A 234 -10.58 -16.93 -2.58
C GLN A 234 -10.79 -15.69 -3.47
N SER A 235 -10.94 -14.53 -2.83
CA SER A 235 -11.03 -13.27 -3.53
C SER A 235 -9.88 -13.13 -4.53
N SER A 236 -10.20 -13.13 -5.81
CA SER A 236 -9.23 -12.90 -6.88
C SER A 236 -8.85 -11.42 -7.00
N ILE A 237 -9.54 -10.54 -6.23
CA ILE A 237 -9.36 -9.10 -6.31
C ILE A 237 -8.25 -8.65 -5.36
N PRO A 238 -7.15 -8.08 -5.88
CA PRO A 238 -6.10 -7.54 -5.03
C PRO A 238 -6.62 -6.49 -4.03
N SER A 239 -6.20 -6.61 -2.78
CA SER A 239 -6.69 -5.78 -1.66
C SER A 239 -6.47 -4.27 -1.85
N TRP A 240 -5.41 -3.86 -2.57
CA TRP A 240 -5.16 -2.46 -2.86
C TRP A 240 -6.28 -1.80 -3.70
N ILE A 241 -7.09 -2.59 -4.43
CA ILE A 241 -8.25 -2.10 -5.17
C ILE A 241 -9.34 -1.62 -4.20
N LYS A 242 -9.46 -2.24 -3.01
CA LYS A 242 -10.39 -1.81 -1.96
C LYS A 242 -10.07 -0.39 -1.47
N ILE A 243 -8.79 -0.09 -1.31
CA ILE A 243 -8.35 1.26 -0.91
C ILE A 243 -8.73 2.30 -1.98
N ASN A 244 -8.49 1.99 -3.24
CA ASN A 244 -8.90 2.87 -4.34
C ASN A 244 -10.42 3.05 -4.41
N ALA A 245 -11.18 1.98 -4.14
CA ALA A 245 -12.64 2.03 -4.08
C ALA A 245 -13.14 2.90 -2.91
N HIS A 246 -12.49 2.83 -1.75
CA HIS A 246 -12.80 3.68 -0.59
C HIS A 246 -12.51 5.16 -0.91
N TRP A 247 -11.34 5.48 -1.43
CA TRP A 247 -10.99 6.84 -1.83
C TRP A 247 -11.91 7.41 -2.90
N TRP A 248 -12.33 6.57 -3.84
CA TRP A 248 -13.32 6.97 -4.84
C TRP A 248 -14.69 7.23 -4.22
N ALA A 249 -15.15 6.39 -3.30
CA ALA A 249 -16.39 6.58 -2.58
C ALA A 249 -16.41 7.89 -1.78
N ASP A 250 -15.28 8.22 -1.15
CA ASP A 250 -15.08 9.46 -0.38
C ASP A 250 -14.81 10.70 -1.25
N GLY A 251 -14.68 10.51 -2.57
CA GLY A 251 -14.45 11.61 -3.52
C GLY A 251 -13.01 12.12 -3.55
N VAL A 252 -12.06 11.37 -2.98
CA VAL A 252 -10.62 11.64 -3.05
C VAL A 252 -10.08 11.29 -4.45
N VAL A 253 -10.54 10.18 -5.01
CA VAL A 253 -10.29 9.77 -6.40
C VAL A 253 -11.50 10.17 -7.25
N SER A 254 -11.27 10.75 -8.42
CA SER A 254 -12.34 11.15 -9.33
C SER A 254 -12.99 9.94 -10.01
N ASP A 255 -14.22 10.14 -10.52
CA ASP A 255 -14.94 9.08 -11.27
C ASP A 255 -14.13 8.59 -12.48
N VAL A 256 -13.44 9.50 -13.17
CA VAL A 256 -12.64 9.18 -14.36
C VAL A 256 -11.41 8.32 -13.98
N GLU A 257 -10.71 8.70 -12.94
CA GLU A 257 -9.52 7.96 -12.47
C GLU A 257 -9.87 6.56 -11.99
N PHE A 258 -10.94 6.43 -11.20
CA PHE A 258 -11.39 5.13 -10.72
C PHE A 258 -11.83 4.22 -11.87
N LEU A 259 -12.67 4.72 -12.79
CA LEU A 259 -13.15 3.94 -13.95
C LEU A 259 -11.97 3.50 -14.84
N SER A 260 -11.03 4.40 -15.15
CA SER A 260 -9.84 4.06 -15.93
C SER A 260 -8.97 2.99 -15.24
N GLY A 261 -8.87 3.03 -13.91
CA GLY A 261 -8.20 1.99 -13.13
C GLY A 261 -8.90 0.64 -13.24
N ILE A 262 -10.23 0.60 -13.13
CA ILE A 262 -11.02 -0.64 -13.29
C ILE A 262 -10.93 -1.18 -14.73
N GLU A 263 -11.02 -0.32 -15.75
CA GLU A 263 -10.84 -0.70 -17.16
C GLU A 263 -9.48 -1.36 -17.41
N TYR A 264 -8.42 -0.78 -16.86
CA TYR A 264 -7.08 -1.35 -16.93
C TYR A 264 -7.00 -2.72 -16.25
N LEU A 265 -7.56 -2.87 -15.05
CA LEU A 265 -7.54 -4.13 -14.31
C LEU A 265 -8.27 -5.26 -15.03
N ILE A 266 -9.37 -4.94 -15.69
CA ILE A 266 -10.13 -5.91 -16.50
C ILE A 266 -9.35 -6.25 -17.77
N SER A 267 -8.78 -5.26 -18.47
CA SER A 267 -8.01 -5.48 -19.71
C SER A 267 -6.76 -6.34 -19.49
N GLU A 268 -6.12 -6.23 -18.31
CA GLU A 268 -4.95 -7.03 -17.92
C GLU A 268 -5.32 -8.38 -17.26
N ASN A 269 -6.62 -8.74 -17.20
CA ASN A 269 -7.13 -9.93 -16.52
C ASN A 269 -6.75 -10.02 -15.03
N ILE A 270 -6.54 -8.88 -14.37
CA ILE A 270 -6.29 -8.79 -12.91
C ILE A 270 -7.65 -8.83 -12.18
N LEU A 271 -8.69 -8.25 -12.77
CA LEU A 271 -10.06 -8.26 -12.27
C LEU A 271 -10.93 -9.06 -13.24
N GLU A 272 -11.36 -10.25 -12.81
CA GLU A 272 -12.28 -11.08 -13.58
C GLU A 272 -13.72 -10.68 -13.27
N VAL A 273 -14.40 -10.08 -14.24
CA VAL A 273 -15.84 -9.80 -14.18
C VAL A 273 -16.59 -10.89 -14.93
N PRO A 274 -17.67 -11.46 -14.37
CA PRO A 274 -18.47 -12.48 -15.06
C PRO A 274 -18.85 -12.01 -16.48
N THR A 275 -18.67 -12.88 -17.47
CA THR A 275 -18.71 -12.54 -18.90
C THR A 275 -20.06 -11.98 -19.31
N ILE A 276 -20.11 -10.76 -19.76
CA ILE A 276 -21.30 -10.13 -20.33
C ILE A 276 -21.30 -10.32 -21.84
N SER A 277 -22.27 -11.06 -22.34
CA SER A 277 -22.58 -11.18 -23.77
C SER A 277 -23.61 -10.11 -24.17
N ALA A 278 -23.35 -8.83 -23.91
CA ALA A 278 -24.26 -7.77 -24.32
C ALA A 278 -23.52 -6.56 -24.90
N SER A 279 -23.63 -6.37 -26.20
CA SER A 279 -23.44 -5.07 -26.81
C SER A 279 -24.62 -4.19 -26.40
N TYR A 280 -24.37 -3.17 -25.58
CA TYR A 280 -25.39 -2.17 -25.23
C TYR A 280 -25.69 -1.28 -26.46
N ASP A 281 -26.93 -1.33 -26.89
CA ASP A 281 -27.45 -0.55 -28.04
C ASP A 281 -28.33 0.64 -27.58
N GLY A 282 -28.08 1.19 -26.39
CA GLY A 282 -28.82 2.28 -25.77
C GLY A 282 -28.04 3.59 -25.63
N GLU A 283 -28.71 4.66 -25.20
CA GLU A 283 -28.03 5.93 -24.88
C GLU A 283 -27.06 5.78 -23.74
N ILE A 284 -25.80 6.19 -23.95
CA ILE A 284 -24.71 6.14 -22.95
C ILE A 284 -25.08 7.08 -21.79
N ASN A 285 -25.39 6.51 -20.64
CA ASN A 285 -25.59 7.29 -19.42
C ASN A 285 -24.24 7.37 -18.66
N THR A 286 -23.53 8.47 -18.83
CA THR A 286 -22.21 8.69 -18.23
C THR A 286 -22.23 8.97 -16.71
N LYS A 287 -23.42 9.02 -16.10
CA LYS A 287 -23.53 9.30 -14.67
C LYS A 287 -23.54 8.03 -13.84
N ILE A 288 -22.53 7.89 -13.00
CA ILE A 288 -22.45 6.79 -12.02
C ILE A 288 -23.54 6.97 -10.97
N PRO A 289 -24.41 5.97 -10.75
CA PRO A 289 -25.38 6.01 -9.67
C PRO A 289 -24.72 6.05 -8.30
N SER A 290 -25.25 6.84 -7.36
CA SER A 290 -24.68 7.01 -6.02
C SER A 290 -24.58 5.70 -5.21
N TRP A 291 -25.49 4.74 -5.49
CA TRP A 291 -25.47 3.45 -4.82
C TRP A 291 -24.22 2.61 -5.16
N ILE A 292 -23.60 2.82 -6.34
CA ILE A 292 -22.35 2.15 -6.73
C ILE A 292 -21.18 2.64 -5.86
N LYS A 293 -21.11 3.95 -5.56
CA LYS A 293 -20.12 4.50 -4.64
C LYS A 293 -20.33 3.97 -3.21
N ASN A 294 -21.58 3.87 -2.76
CA ASN A 294 -21.88 3.27 -1.47
C ASN A 294 -21.47 1.79 -1.43
N ASN A 295 -21.73 1.04 -2.50
CA ASN A 295 -21.33 -0.36 -2.61
C ASN A 295 -19.79 -0.50 -2.56
N ALA A 296 -19.07 0.38 -3.24
CA ALA A 296 -17.60 0.41 -3.22
C ALA A 296 -17.04 0.73 -1.83
N SER A 297 -17.65 1.69 -1.11
CA SER A 297 -17.29 1.97 0.29
C SER A 297 -17.54 0.75 1.19
N TRP A 298 -18.73 0.18 1.11
CA TRP A 298 -19.08 -1.00 1.93
C TRP A 298 -18.21 -2.23 1.60
N TRP A 299 -17.81 -2.37 0.34
CA TRP A 299 -16.88 -3.41 -0.06
C TRP A 299 -15.47 -3.17 0.49
N ALA A 300 -14.99 -1.94 0.43
CA ALA A 300 -13.73 -1.56 1.02
C ALA A 300 -13.72 -1.79 2.54
N ASP A 301 -14.84 -1.51 3.21
CA ASP A 301 -15.06 -1.74 4.64
C ASP A 301 -15.36 -3.22 4.99
N GLY A 302 -15.35 -4.13 4.00
CA GLY A 302 -15.65 -5.55 4.21
C GLY A 302 -17.11 -5.87 4.56
N VAL A 303 -18.03 -4.91 4.40
CA VAL A 303 -19.47 -5.06 4.69
C VAL A 303 -20.18 -5.84 3.58
N VAL A 304 -19.73 -5.67 2.33
CA VAL A 304 -20.22 -6.44 1.18
C VAL A 304 -19.10 -7.29 0.59
N SER A 305 -19.47 -8.43 0.01
CA SER A 305 -18.53 -9.38 -0.58
C SER A 305 -17.95 -8.89 -1.91
N ASP A 306 -16.87 -9.52 -2.38
CA ASP A 306 -16.28 -9.28 -3.69
C ASP A 306 -17.31 -9.51 -4.82
N VAL A 307 -18.17 -10.52 -4.69
CA VAL A 307 -19.24 -10.81 -5.65
C VAL A 307 -20.23 -9.65 -5.77
N GLU A 308 -20.61 -9.03 -4.64
CA GLU A 308 -21.51 -7.88 -4.64
C GLU A 308 -20.84 -6.63 -5.24
N PHE A 309 -19.55 -6.42 -4.98
CA PHE A 309 -18.78 -5.35 -5.63
C PHE A 309 -18.67 -5.58 -7.14
N LEU A 310 -18.30 -6.80 -7.57
CA LEU A 310 -18.22 -7.16 -8.99
C LEU A 310 -19.58 -6.99 -9.71
N SER A 311 -20.69 -7.25 -9.04
CA SER A 311 -22.02 -6.99 -9.58
C SER A 311 -22.26 -5.50 -9.85
N GLY A 312 -21.67 -4.60 -9.04
CA GLY A 312 -21.67 -3.17 -9.30
C GLY A 312 -20.84 -2.79 -10.55
N ILE A 313 -19.69 -3.43 -10.74
CA ILE A 313 -18.85 -3.26 -11.94
C ILE A 313 -19.58 -3.79 -13.18
N GLU A 314 -20.19 -5.00 -13.09
CA GLU A 314 -21.00 -5.58 -14.14
C GLU A 314 -22.13 -4.64 -14.57
N TYR A 315 -22.86 -4.08 -13.63
CA TYR A 315 -23.91 -3.08 -13.93
C TYR A 315 -23.35 -1.88 -14.71
N MET A 316 -22.15 -1.38 -14.36
CA MET A 316 -21.55 -0.25 -15.08
C MET A 316 -21.15 -0.62 -16.51
N LEU A 317 -20.65 -1.84 -16.74
CA LEU A 317 -20.37 -2.39 -18.07
C LEU A 317 -21.64 -2.53 -18.90
N GLU A 318 -22.72 -3.12 -18.33
CA GLU A 318 -24.02 -3.28 -19.01
C GLU A 318 -24.66 -1.96 -19.43
N ARG A 319 -24.36 -0.87 -18.74
CA ARG A 319 -24.91 0.47 -19.00
C ARG A 319 -24.00 1.36 -19.82
N GLY A 320 -22.83 0.85 -20.23
CA GLY A 320 -21.84 1.61 -20.97
C GLY A 320 -21.23 2.78 -20.17
N ILE A 321 -21.31 2.74 -18.84
CA ILE A 321 -20.63 3.68 -17.95
C ILE A 321 -19.13 3.34 -17.88
N LEU A 322 -18.82 2.06 -17.94
CA LEU A 322 -17.50 1.48 -18.02
C LEU A 322 -17.34 0.77 -19.35
N THR A 323 -16.21 0.90 -20.04
CA THR A 323 -15.96 0.29 -21.36
C THR A 323 -14.63 -0.46 -21.34
N VAL A 324 -14.59 -1.72 -21.77
CA VAL A 324 -13.39 -2.57 -21.82
C VAL A 324 -13.16 -3.07 -23.23
#